data_aaf227f0fd5434bf19e120a9a59b8021
#
_entry.id   aaf227f0fd5434bf19e120a9a59b8021
#
_cell.length_a   1.000
_cell.length_b   1.000
_cell.length_c   1.000
_cell.angle_alpha   90.00
_cell.angle_beta   90.00
_cell.angle_gamma   90.00
#
_symmetry.space_group_name_H-M   'P 1'
#
loop_
_entity.id
_entity.type
_entity.pdbx_description
1 polymer ?
#
loop_
_entity_poly.entity_id
_entity_poly.type
_entity_poly.pdbx_seq_one_letter_code
_entity_poly.pdbx_strand_id
1 'polypeptide(L)'
;MDAFKRIQLSEDILPTSRTYVLLMKAIRKLIASEEQHDRMCGNIMEYCVRDGLFNSYILTQLELTCSRKKVAHAILERLGYKGSDPSDMKSIPLTWKCNANRIR
;
A
#
# COMPACT_ATOMS: atom_id res chain seq x y z
N MET A 1 7.92 10.99 6.77
CA MET A 1 8.00 9.53 7.00
C MET A 1 9.44 9.06 6.83
N ASP A 2 10.23 9.33 7.84
CA ASP A 2 11.66 9.04 7.75
C ASP A 2 11.97 7.53 7.66
N ALA A 3 11.21 6.71 8.38
CA ALA A 3 11.42 5.26 8.32
C ALA A 3 11.18 4.71 6.93
N PHE A 4 10.14 5.20 6.25
CA PHE A 4 9.85 4.79 4.88
C PHE A 4 10.96 5.24 3.92
N LYS A 5 11.43 6.46 4.09
CA LYS A 5 12.53 6.99 3.26
C LYS A 5 13.81 6.20 3.45
N ARG A 6 14.10 5.78 4.67
CA ARG A 6 15.28 4.95 4.93
C ARG A 6 15.21 3.63 4.19
N ILE A 7 14.03 2.99 4.17
CA ILE A 7 13.84 1.76 3.44
C ILE A 7 14.07 1.98 1.95
N GLN A 8 13.53 3.06 1.42
CA GLN A 8 13.67 3.39 -0.01
C GLN A 8 15.11 3.67 -0.41
N LEU A 9 15.89 4.22 0.51
CA LEU A 9 17.29 4.58 0.24
C LEU A 9 18.27 3.47 0.56
N SER A 10 17.82 2.37 1.14
CA SER A 10 18.70 1.26 1.47
C SER A 10 19.12 0.52 0.20
N GLU A 11 20.42 0.39 -0.02
CA GLU A 11 20.94 -0.32 -1.17
C GLU A 11 20.86 -1.82 -1.02
N ASP A 12 20.86 -2.32 0.22
CA ASP A 12 20.90 -3.73 0.50
C ASP A 12 19.52 -4.38 0.59
N ILE A 13 18.47 -3.56 0.68
CA ILE A 13 17.11 -4.06 0.89
C ILE A 13 16.20 -3.52 -0.19
N LEU A 14 15.70 -4.41 -1.04
CA LEU A 14 14.66 -4.06 -2.00
C LEU A 14 13.30 -4.17 -1.31
N PRO A 15 12.43 -3.17 -1.45
CA PRO A 15 11.08 -3.27 -0.91
C PRO A 15 10.35 -4.49 -1.48
N THR A 16 9.58 -5.14 -0.63
CA THR A 16 8.70 -6.23 -1.03
C THR A 16 7.28 -5.88 -0.57
N SER A 17 6.33 -6.70 -0.96
CA SER A 17 4.94 -6.52 -0.47
C SER A 17 4.91 -6.51 1.06
N ARG A 18 5.72 -7.36 1.70
CA ARG A 18 5.81 -7.40 3.15
C ARG A 18 6.27 -6.08 3.75
N THR A 19 7.18 -5.37 3.06
CA THR A 19 7.66 -4.07 3.52
C THR A 19 6.49 -3.10 3.70
N TYR A 20 5.61 -3.03 2.72
CA TYR A 20 4.47 -2.13 2.78
C TYR A 20 3.44 -2.57 3.81
N VAL A 21 3.25 -3.87 3.99
CA VAL A 21 2.38 -4.39 5.04
C VAL A 21 2.89 -3.96 6.42
N LEU A 22 4.19 -4.10 6.66
CA LEU A 22 4.78 -3.71 7.93
C LEU A 22 4.69 -2.22 8.19
N LEU A 23 4.85 -1.40 7.15
CA LEU A 23 4.68 0.04 7.27
C LEU A 23 3.26 0.42 7.69
N MET A 24 2.27 -0.21 7.10
CA MET A 24 0.87 0.06 7.45
C MET A 24 0.56 -0.38 8.88
N LYS A 25 1.09 -1.53 9.29
CA LYS A 25 0.93 -1.99 10.68
C LYS A 25 1.56 -1.02 11.67
N ALA A 26 2.73 -0.48 11.33
CA ALA A 26 3.41 0.51 12.17
C ALA A 26 2.59 1.79 12.29
N ILE A 27 1.99 2.24 11.19
CA ILE A 27 1.14 3.43 11.20
C ILE A 27 -0.03 3.25 12.17
N ARG A 28 -0.73 2.10 12.09
CA ARG A 28 -1.85 1.83 12.99
C ARG A 28 -1.43 1.84 14.45
N LYS A 29 -0.23 1.34 14.72
CA LYS A 29 0.26 1.18 16.08
C LYS A 29 0.81 2.48 16.67
N LEU A 30 1.48 3.29 15.85
CA LEU A 30 2.25 4.44 16.33
C LEU A 30 1.58 5.78 16.10
N ILE A 31 0.63 5.87 15.20
CA ILE A 31 -0.04 7.11 14.84
C ILE A 31 -1.48 7.05 15.30
N ALA A 32 -1.90 8.00 16.12
CA ALA A 32 -3.25 8.01 16.66
C ALA A 32 -4.29 8.66 15.72
N SER A 33 -3.87 9.60 14.89
CA SER A 33 -4.78 10.36 14.04
C SER A 33 -5.22 9.57 12.81
N GLU A 34 -6.54 9.37 12.65
CA GLU A 34 -7.08 8.71 11.46
C GLU A 34 -6.81 9.51 10.20
N GLU A 35 -6.84 10.83 10.30
CA GLU A 35 -6.53 11.69 9.15
C GLU A 35 -5.11 11.46 8.67
N GLN A 36 -4.16 11.30 9.59
CA GLN A 36 -2.78 10.99 9.23
C GLN A 36 -2.67 9.60 8.65
N HIS A 37 -3.44 8.61 9.17
CA HIS A 37 -3.48 7.27 8.60
C HIS A 37 -3.84 7.34 7.12
N ASP A 38 -4.90 8.06 6.80
CA ASP A 38 -5.39 8.15 5.42
C ASP A 38 -4.34 8.80 4.50
N ARG A 39 -3.70 9.86 4.97
CA ARG A 39 -2.68 10.56 4.19
C ARG A 39 -1.45 9.68 3.96
N MET A 40 -0.98 9.03 5.01
CA MET A 40 0.22 8.19 4.93
C MET A 40 -0.04 6.96 4.07
N CYS A 41 -1.22 6.37 4.18
CA CYS A 41 -1.59 5.25 3.32
C CYS A 41 -1.60 5.64 1.84
N GLY A 42 -2.08 6.85 1.53
CA GLY A 42 -2.04 7.35 0.16
C GLY A 42 -0.61 7.40 -0.38
N ASN A 43 0.32 7.91 0.42
CA ASN A 43 1.71 7.99 0.02
C ASN A 43 2.34 6.61 -0.13
N ILE A 44 2.09 5.72 0.80
CA ILE A 44 2.62 4.36 0.76
C ILE A 44 2.10 3.61 -0.46
N MET A 45 0.81 3.73 -0.75
CA MET A 45 0.21 3.05 -1.89
C MET A 45 0.75 3.56 -3.22
N GLU A 46 1.06 4.84 -3.30
CA GLU A 46 1.68 5.39 -4.51
C GLU A 46 2.99 4.67 -4.82
N TYR A 47 3.84 4.49 -3.82
CA TYR A 47 5.10 3.77 -4.00
C TYR A 47 4.88 2.29 -4.28
N CYS A 48 3.96 1.67 -3.57
CA CYS A 48 3.64 0.25 -3.73
C CYS A 48 3.20 -0.06 -5.15
N VAL A 49 2.29 0.74 -5.68
CA VAL A 49 1.76 0.58 -7.04
C VAL A 49 2.86 0.83 -8.08
N ARG A 50 3.66 1.86 -7.87
CA ARG A 50 4.76 2.17 -8.77
C ARG A 50 5.78 1.02 -8.84
N ASP A 51 6.03 0.38 -7.70
CA ASP A 51 6.99 -0.73 -7.63
C ASP A 51 6.37 -2.07 -8.05
N GLY A 52 5.08 -2.11 -8.33
CA GLY A 52 4.42 -3.33 -8.77
C GLY A 52 4.25 -4.38 -7.68
N LEU A 53 4.08 -3.96 -6.43
CA LEU A 53 4.07 -4.84 -5.26
C LEU A 53 2.68 -5.02 -4.63
N PHE A 54 1.64 -4.54 -5.28
CA PHE A 54 0.27 -4.67 -4.79
C PHE A 54 -0.19 -6.11 -4.80
N ASN A 55 -0.85 -6.54 -3.72
CA ASN A 55 -1.49 -7.85 -3.65
C ASN A 55 -2.70 -7.77 -2.70
N SER A 56 -3.44 -8.88 -2.58
CA SER A 56 -4.64 -8.90 -1.74
C SER A 56 -4.33 -8.65 -0.26
N TYR A 57 -3.16 -9.05 0.20
CA TYR A 57 -2.76 -8.85 1.58
C TYR A 57 -2.53 -7.36 1.86
N ILE A 58 -1.91 -6.67 0.92
CA ILE A 58 -1.74 -5.21 1.03
C ILE A 58 -3.09 -4.50 1.04
N LEU A 59 -4.02 -4.94 0.20
CA LEU A 59 -5.36 -4.37 0.21
C LEU A 59 -6.01 -4.52 1.59
N THR A 60 -5.91 -5.70 2.18
CA THR A 60 -6.45 -5.93 3.52
C THR A 60 -5.85 -4.97 4.54
N GLN A 61 -4.53 -4.80 4.51
CA GLN A 61 -3.87 -3.89 5.43
C GLN A 61 -4.27 -2.43 5.18
N LEU A 62 -4.44 -2.06 3.92
CA LEU A 62 -4.89 -0.71 3.56
C LEU A 62 -6.28 -0.44 4.16
N GLU A 63 -7.20 -1.38 3.99
CA GLU A 63 -8.56 -1.23 4.51
C GLU A 63 -8.58 -1.17 6.05
N LEU A 64 -7.70 -1.92 6.70
CA LEU A 64 -7.60 -1.88 8.15
C LEU A 64 -6.98 -0.58 8.67
N THR A 65 -6.10 0.02 7.89
CA THR A 65 -5.37 1.21 8.31
C THR A 65 -6.13 2.51 8.04
N CYS A 66 -6.84 2.57 6.91
CA CYS A 66 -7.65 3.73 6.58
C CYS A 66 -8.85 3.83 7.53
N SER A 67 -9.32 5.04 7.72
CA SER A 67 -10.47 5.30 8.61
C SER A 67 -11.74 4.59 8.12
N ARG A 68 -11.89 4.41 6.81
CA ARG A 68 -13.05 3.75 6.19
C ARG A 68 -12.62 3.03 4.92
N LYS A 69 -13.33 1.95 4.57
CA LYS A 69 -13.12 1.26 3.29
C LYS A 69 -13.26 2.19 2.11
N LYS A 70 -14.18 3.14 2.20
CA LYS A 70 -14.42 4.13 1.17
C LYS A 70 -13.17 4.96 0.88
N VAL A 71 -12.43 5.31 1.93
CA VAL A 71 -11.18 6.06 1.79
C VAL A 71 -10.13 5.21 1.10
N ALA A 72 -10.01 3.94 1.49
CA ALA A 72 -9.08 3.02 0.84
C ALA A 72 -9.36 2.91 -0.65
N HIS A 73 -10.64 2.74 -1.01
CA HIS A 73 -11.04 2.65 -2.41
C HIS A 73 -10.72 3.96 -3.17
N ALA A 74 -10.98 5.10 -2.54
CA ALA A 74 -10.69 6.40 -3.14
C ALA A 74 -9.20 6.58 -3.43
N ILE A 75 -8.35 6.09 -2.54
CA ILE A 75 -6.90 6.12 -2.75
C ILE A 75 -6.54 5.32 -4.02
N LEU A 76 -7.09 4.13 -4.16
CA LEU A 76 -6.81 3.29 -5.33
C LEU A 76 -7.31 3.93 -6.62
N GLU A 77 -8.50 4.53 -6.59
CA GLU A 77 -9.06 5.22 -7.76
C GLU A 77 -8.18 6.39 -8.17
N ARG A 78 -7.67 7.14 -7.20
CA ARG A 78 -6.78 8.26 -7.48
C ARG A 78 -5.50 7.81 -8.15
N LEU A 79 -5.06 6.60 -7.85
CA LEU A 79 -3.86 6.02 -8.45
C LEU A 79 -4.11 5.38 -9.82
N GLY A 80 -5.37 5.32 -10.25
CA GLY A 80 -5.71 4.82 -11.58
C GLY A 80 -6.57 3.57 -11.62
N TYR A 81 -7.01 3.06 -10.47
CA TYR A 81 -7.89 1.90 -10.43
C TYR A 81 -9.27 2.28 -10.97
N LYS A 82 -9.78 1.48 -11.88
CA LYS A 82 -11.08 1.74 -12.54
C LYS A 82 -12.13 0.66 -12.30
N GLY A 83 -11.78 -0.40 -11.57
CA GLY A 83 -12.72 -1.47 -11.28
C GLY A 83 -13.68 -1.10 -10.16
N SER A 84 -14.67 -1.96 -9.94
CA SER A 84 -15.67 -1.75 -8.90
C SER A 84 -15.30 -2.43 -7.58
N ASP A 85 -14.47 -3.47 -7.62
CA ASP A 85 -14.12 -4.25 -6.44
C ASP A 85 -12.62 -4.56 -6.43
N PRO A 86 -11.82 -3.83 -5.64
CA PRO A 86 -10.38 -4.06 -5.60
C PRO A 86 -9.99 -5.40 -4.96
N SER A 87 -10.90 -6.09 -4.28
CA SER A 87 -10.60 -7.41 -3.74
C SER A 87 -10.53 -8.47 -4.84
N ASP A 88 -11.06 -8.19 -6.02
CA ASP A 88 -10.88 -9.04 -7.18
C ASP A 88 -9.54 -8.71 -7.84
N MET A 89 -8.55 -9.54 -7.59
CA MET A 89 -7.20 -9.32 -8.11
C MET A 89 -7.14 -9.27 -9.62
N LYS A 90 -8.11 -9.85 -10.31
CA LYS A 90 -8.16 -9.79 -11.78
C LYS A 90 -8.48 -8.40 -12.28
N SER A 91 -9.16 -7.58 -11.48
CA SER A 91 -9.49 -6.21 -11.83
C SER A 91 -8.32 -5.25 -11.61
N ILE A 92 -7.30 -5.67 -10.88
CA ILE A 92 -6.15 -4.83 -10.58
C ILE A 92 -5.22 -4.79 -11.80
N PRO A 93 -4.74 -3.60 -12.20
CA PRO A 93 -3.80 -3.51 -13.32
C PRO A 93 -2.56 -4.38 -13.09
N LEU A 94 -2.11 -5.04 -14.14
CA LEU A 94 -0.97 -5.95 -14.04
C LEU A 94 0.28 -5.21 -13.56
N THR A 95 0.47 -3.96 -13.97
CA THR A 95 1.64 -3.18 -13.57
C THR A 95 1.70 -2.94 -12.07
N TRP A 96 0.54 -2.99 -11.38
CA TRP A 96 0.48 -2.78 -9.93
C TRP A 96 0.98 -4.00 -9.14
N LYS A 97 0.90 -5.19 -9.74
CA LYS A 97 1.16 -6.45 -9.05
C LYS A 97 2.23 -7.32 -9.72
N CYS A 98 2.89 -6.80 -10.73
CA CYS A 98 3.83 -7.59 -11.53
C CYS A 98 5.03 -8.10 -10.72
N ASN A 99 5.36 -7.46 -9.60
CA ASN A 99 6.47 -7.86 -8.74
C ASN A 99 6.01 -8.43 -7.40
N ALA A 100 4.70 -8.59 -7.22
CA ALA A 100 4.14 -8.97 -5.91
C ALA A 100 4.58 -10.37 -5.46
N ASN A 101 4.94 -11.25 -6.40
CA ASN A 101 5.38 -12.61 -6.09
C ASN A 101 6.90 -12.72 -5.96
N ARG A 102 7.61 -11.60 -5.97
CA ARG A 102 9.06 -11.60 -5.81
C ARG A 102 9.44 -12.19 -4.46
N ILE A 103 10.35 -13.15 -4.46
CA ILE A 103 10.83 -13.82 -3.26
C ILE A 103 12.14 -13.18 -2.81
N ARG A 104 12.24 -12.91 -1.50
CA ARG A 104 13.44 -12.36 -0.90
C ARG A 104 13.78 -13.08 0.38
#